data_bff79b9f3dd2dca9bf17ca7fbd607037
#
_entry.id   bff79b9f3dd2dca9bf17ca7fbd607037
#
_cell.length_a   1.000
_cell.length_b   1.000
_cell.length_c   1.000
_cell.angle_alpha   90.00
_cell.angle_beta   90.00
_cell.angle_gamma   90.00
#
_symmetry.space_group_name_H-M   'P 1'
#
loop_
_entity.id
_entity.type
_entity.pdbx_description
1 polymer ?
#
loop_
_entity_poly.entity_id
_entity_poly.type
_entity_poly.pdbx_seq_one_letter_code
_entity_poly.pdbx_strand_id
1 'polypeptide(L)'
;MNITEFQKSRFGLFIHWGIYSIPARGEWVRSNEEMKEEEYIPFANEFDPDLFDPHQWAKLAKAAGMKYAVMTAKHHDGYCMFDTKTTDWKANHDYVREFLDAFRQEGLKVGLYYSLLDWHHPDYPHFKDRHHPERNNAEYDKPICFCEYPSDNP
;
A
#
# COMPACT_ATOMS: atom_id res chain seq x y z
N MET A 1 -18.19 -7.23 8.62
CA MET A 1 -18.48 -6.39 9.81
C MET A 1 -19.36 -5.24 9.36
N ASN A 2 -20.52 -5.05 9.98
CA ASN A 2 -21.38 -3.89 9.69
C ASN A 2 -20.95 -2.67 10.54
N ILE A 3 -21.50 -1.47 10.23
CA ILE A 3 -21.14 -0.22 10.91
C ILE A 3 -21.33 -0.31 12.44
N THR A 4 -22.43 -0.89 12.89
CA THR A 4 -22.74 -1.01 14.33
C THR A 4 -21.72 -1.91 15.04
N GLU A 5 -21.33 -3.00 14.43
CA GLU A 5 -20.28 -3.89 14.97
C GLU A 5 -18.91 -3.22 15.00
N PHE A 6 -18.59 -2.44 13.96
CA PHE A 6 -17.35 -1.66 13.93
C PHE A 6 -17.31 -0.63 15.04
N GLN A 7 -18.38 0.14 15.21
CA GLN A 7 -18.49 1.13 16.29
C GLN A 7 -18.36 0.51 17.68
N LYS A 8 -18.88 -0.70 17.90
CA LYS A 8 -18.75 -1.44 19.16
C LYS A 8 -17.33 -2.01 19.38
N SER A 9 -16.59 -2.22 18.32
CA SER A 9 -15.24 -2.80 18.39
C SER A 9 -14.19 -1.86 18.98
N ARG A 10 -14.35 -0.55 18.85
CA ARG A 10 -13.62 0.57 19.47
C ARG A 10 -12.09 0.51 19.50
N PHE A 11 -11.48 -0.68 19.68
CA PHE A 11 -10.05 -0.87 19.79
C PHE A 11 -9.56 -1.89 18.76
N GLY A 12 -8.67 -1.44 17.88
CA GLY A 12 -8.11 -2.24 16.81
C GLY A 12 -6.67 -1.83 16.49
N LEU A 13 -6.05 -2.60 15.62
CA LEU A 13 -4.71 -2.39 15.11
C LEU A 13 -4.77 -1.92 13.66
N PHE A 14 -3.97 -0.92 13.31
CA PHE A 14 -3.67 -0.59 11.93
C PHE A 14 -2.18 -0.83 11.67
N ILE A 15 -1.86 -1.71 10.71
CA ILE A 15 -0.50 -2.05 10.32
C ILE A 15 -0.21 -1.32 9.00
N HIS A 16 0.56 -0.23 9.07
CA HIS A 16 1.16 0.42 7.92
C HIS A 16 2.51 -0.23 7.65
N TRP A 17 2.57 -1.08 6.63
CA TRP A 17 3.75 -1.87 6.34
C TRP A 17 3.85 -2.17 4.85
N GLY A 18 5.03 -1.97 4.27
CA GLY A 18 5.35 -2.12 2.87
C GLY A 18 6.80 -1.72 2.60
N ILE A 19 7.18 -1.57 1.34
CA ILE A 19 8.58 -1.24 0.96
C ILE A 19 9.05 0.10 1.53
N TYR A 20 8.17 1.03 1.84
CA TYR A 20 8.48 2.28 2.54
C TYR A 20 9.00 2.07 3.97
N SER A 21 8.90 0.85 4.51
CA SER A 21 9.48 0.50 5.81
C SER A 21 11.01 0.36 5.74
N ILE A 22 11.58 0.12 4.55
CA ILE A 22 13.03 0.01 4.36
C ILE A 22 13.73 1.32 4.71
N PRO A 23 13.36 2.49 4.12
CA PRO A 23 13.95 3.76 4.52
C PRO A 23 13.55 4.21 5.94
N ALA A 24 12.53 3.59 6.56
CA ALA A 24 12.10 3.82 7.94
C ALA A 24 11.79 5.30 8.29
N ARG A 25 11.25 6.07 7.33
CA ARG A 25 10.88 7.49 7.47
C ARG A 25 9.40 7.76 7.20
N GLY A 26 8.56 6.71 7.29
CA GLY A 26 7.11 6.77 7.12
C GLY A 26 6.63 6.38 5.71
N GLU A 27 5.35 6.10 5.60
CA GLU A 27 4.72 5.60 4.37
C GLU A 27 4.63 6.64 3.25
N TRP A 28 4.84 7.91 3.58
CA TRP A 28 4.89 9.03 2.65
C TRP A 28 6.30 9.42 2.22
N VAL A 29 7.33 8.64 2.60
CA VAL A 29 8.73 8.97 2.34
C VAL A 29 9.00 9.32 0.87
N ARG A 30 8.48 8.54 -0.08
CA ARG A 30 8.65 8.79 -1.51
C ARG A 30 8.15 10.17 -1.91
N SER A 31 6.96 10.56 -1.44
CA SER A 31 6.37 11.88 -1.73
C SER A 31 7.07 13.02 -0.97
N ASN A 32 7.37 12.82 0.31
CA ASN A 32 7.97 13.87 1.15
C ASN A 32 9.38 14.24 0.69
N GLU A 33 10.13 13.26 0.20
CA GLU A 33 11.50 13.43 -0.28
C GLU A 33 11.58 13.62 -1.81
N GLU A 34 10.42 13.66 -2.48
CA GLU A 34 10.31 13.82 -3.94
C GLU A 34 11.16 12.81 -4.72
N MET A 35 11.20 11.56 -4.21
CA MET A 35 12.03 10.50 -4.79
C MET A 35 11.49 10.08 -6.15
N LYS A 36 12.39 10.06 -7.13
CA LYS A 36 12.10 9.49 -8.43
C LYS A 36 11.87 7.98 -8.34
N GLU A 37 11.25 7.44 -9.36
CA GLU A 37 10.96 6.00 -9.39
C GLU A 37 12.22 5.14 -9.32
N GLU A 38 13.26 5.51 -10.05
CA GLU A 38 14.56 4.84 -10.04
C GLU A 38 15.26 4.82 -8.67
N GLU A 39 14.96 5.81 -7.81
CA GLU A 39 15.48 5.89 -6.45
C GLU A 39 14.65 5.03 -5.47
N TYR A 40 13.37 4.79 -5.80
CA TYR A 40 12.44 4.06 -4.96
C TYR A 40 12.41 2.55 -5.24
N ILE A 41 12.58 2.14 -6.50
CA ILE A 41 12.58 0.71 -6.92
C ILE A 41 13.55 -0.14 -6.09
N PRO A 42 14.78 0.31 -5.73
CA PRO A 42 15.69 -0.50 -4.93
C PRO A 42 15.10 -1.01 -3.62
N PHE A 43 14.20 -0.26 -2.97
CA PHE A 43 13.56 -0.69 -1.73
C PHE A 43 12.70 -1.94 -1.90
N ALA A 44 12.12 -2.16 -3.08
CA ALA A 44 11.39 -3.39 -3.36
C ALA A 44 12.32 -4.60 -3.46
N ASN A 45 13.54 -4.40 -3.97
CA ASN A 45 14.55 -5.45 -4.05
C ASN A 45 15.17 -5.79 -2.68
N GLU A 46 15.22 -4.80 -1.78
CA GLU A 46 15.73 -4.95 -0.41
C GLU A 46 14.67 -5.50 0.56
N PHE A 47 13.40 -5.51 0.12
CA PHE A 47 12.29 -5.93 0.97
C PHE A 47 12.24 -7.45 1.13
N ASP A 48 12.96 -7.93 2.12
CA ASP A 48 13.04 -9.35 2.52
C ASP A 48 12.81 -9.50 4.03
N PRO A 49 11.55 -9.45 4.50
CA PRO A 49 11.22 -9.46 5.92
C PRO A 49 11.27 -10.88 6.51
N ASP A 50 12.46 -11.36 6.81
CA ASP A 50 12.77 -12.68 7.39
C ASP A 50 12.16 -12.92 8.77
N LEU A 51 11.81 -11.85 9.50
CA LEU A 51 11.19 -11.90 10.83
C LEU A 51 9.66 -11.70 10.79
N PHE A 52 9.05 -11.76 9.62
CA PHE A 52 7.59 -11.64 9.49
C PHE A 52 6.89 -12.83 10.15
N ASP A 53 6.20 -12.59 11.26
CA ASP A 53 5.40 -13.58 11.98
C ASP A 53 4.00 -13.01 12.29
N PRO A 54 3.04 -13.16 11.37
CA PRO A 54 1.68 -12.65 11.56
C PRO A 54 0.93 -13.38 12.66
N HIS A 55 1.31 -14.62 12.99
CA HIS A 55 0.71 -15.36 14.11
C HIS A 55 1.10 -14.74 15.46
N GLN A 56 2.37 -14.34 15.61
CA GLN A 56 2.79 -13.64 16.81
C GLN A 56 2.10 -12.28 16.93
N TRP A 57 1.98 -11.54 15.83
CA TRP A 57 1.28 -10.25 15.81
C TRP A 57 -0.19 -10.41 16.21
N ALA A 58 -0.88 -11.43 15.66
CA ALA A 58 -2.28 -11.71 15.98
C ALA A 58 -2.49 -12.05 17.46
N LYS A 59 -1.61 -12.89 18.04
CA LYS A 59 -1.64 -13.24 19.47
C LYS A 59 -1.45 -12.00 20.35
N LEU A 60 -0.49 -11.14 20.02
CA LEU A 60 -0.23 -9.90 20.76
C LEU A 60 -1.43 -8.95 20.68
N ALA A 61 -2.01 -8.77 19.50
CA ALA A 61 -3.19 -7.94 19.30
C ALA A 61 -4.39 -8.48 20.12
N LYS A 62 -4.58 -9.80 20.12
CA LYS A 62 -5.62 -10.47 20.91
C LYS A 62 -5.41 -10.28 22.40
N ALA A 63 -4.18 -10.50 22.87
CA ALA A 63 -3.83 -10.34 24.28
C ALA A 63 -4.01 -8.90 24.77
N ALA A 64 -3.73 -7.92 23.90
CA ALA A 64 -3.98 -6.49 24.16
C ALA A 64 -5.47 -6.12 24.18
N GLY A 65 -6.37 -7.05 23.82
CA GLY A 65 -7.83 -6.83 23.82
C GLY A 65 -8.38 -6.20 22.55
N MET A 66 -7.58 -6.11 21.48
CA MET A 66 -8.02 -5.63 20.17
C MET A 66 -9.11 -6.51 19.57
N LYS A 67 -9.98 -5.94 18.77
CA LYS A 67 -11.14 -6.60 18.17
C LYS A 67 -11.03 -6.79 16.66
N TYR A 68 -10.17 -6.00 16.02
CA TYR A 68 -9.92 -6.04 14.59
C TYR A 68 -8.50 -5.58 14.29
N ALA A 69 -8.02 -5.93 13.09
CA ALA A 69 -6.81 -5.38 12.54
C ALA A 69 -7.02 -5.00 11.06
N VAL A 70 -6.33 -3.95 10.62
CA VAL A 70 -6.27 -3.53 9.23
C VAL A 70 -4.80 -3.52 8.81
N MET A 71 -4.51 -4.05 7.62
CA MET A 71 -3.16 -4.01 7.04
C MET A 71 -3.18 -3.32 5.68
N THR A 72 -2.11 -2.60 5.36
CA THR A 72 -1.91 -2.05 4.01
C THR A 72 -1.65 -3.19 3.02
N ALA A 73 -2.61 -3.44 2.12
CA ALA A 73 -2.44 -4.36 1.01
C ALA A 73 -1.73 -3.69 -0.17
N LYS A 74 -2.02 -2.41 -0.41
CA LYS A 74 -1.34 -1.52 -1.37
C LYS A 74 -1.42 -0.10 -0.85
N HIS A 75 -0.30 0.62 -0.78
CA HIS A 75 -0.26 2.04 -0.48
C HIS A 75 -0.16 2.87 -1.78
N HIS A 76 0.03 4.18 -1.68
CA HIS A 76 0.11 5.10 -2.84
C HIS A 76 1.29 4.81 -3.77
N ASP A 77 2.34 4.17 -3.28
CA ASP A 77 3.50 3.73 -4.07
C ASP A 77 3.19 2.62 -5.09
N GLY A 78 1.95 2.10 -5.06
CA GLY A 78 1.47 1.07 -5.97
C GLY A 78 1.94 -0.35 -5.65
N TYR A 79 2.89 -0.52 -4.69
CA TYR A 79 3.43 -1.83 -4.38
C TYR A 79 2.41 -2.74 -3.70
N CYS A 80 2.15 -3.90 -4.31
CA CYS A 80 1.16 -4.85 -3.80
C CYS A 80 1.81 -5.86 -2.84
N MET A 81 1.31 -5.92 -1.60
CA MET A 81 1.76 -6.87 -0.58
C MET A 81 1.10 -8.25 -0.71
N PHE A 82 0.49 -8.56 -1.85
CA PHE A 82 -0.25 -9.79 -2.13
C PHE A 82 0.00 -10.27 -3.57
N ASP A 83 -0.28 -11.54 -3.85
CA ASP A 83 -0.10 -12.15 -5.19
C ASP A 83 -1.18 -11.67 -6.17
N THR A 84 -1.06 -10.42 -6.62
CA THR A 84 -1.92 -9.87 -7.68
C THR A 84 -1.53 -10.45 -9.06
N LYS A 85 -2.51 -10.46 -9.98
CA LYS A 85 -2.32 -10.82 -11.39
C LYS A 85 -2.38 -9.62 -12.33
N THR A 86 -2.52 -8.41 -11.78
CA THR A 86 -2.72 -7.18 -12.57
C THR A 86 -1.45 -6.36 -12.77
N THR A 87 -0.42 -6.62 -11.99
CA THR A 87 0.89 -5.95 -12.09
C THR A 87 2.00 -6.86 -11.57
N ASP A 88 3.22 -6.62 -12.05
CA ASP A 88 4.44 -7.25 -11.53
C ASP A 88 5.06 -6.43 -10.37
N TRP A 89 4.53 -5.22 -10.09
CA TRP A 89 4.94 -4.39 -8.96
C TRP A 89 4.32 -4.90 -7.66
N LYS A 90 4.87 -5.99 -7.16
CA LYS A 90 4.34 -6.75 -6.01
C LYS A 90 5.42 -7.48 -5.26
N ALA A 91 5.10 -7.87 -4.04
CA ALA A 91 5.93 -8.74 -3.23
C ALA A 91 6.05 -10.16 -3.83
N ASN A 92 7.19 -10.79 -3.60
CA ASN A 92 7.43 -12.18 -3.99
C ASN A 92 6.63 -13.18 -3.17
N HIS A 93 6.02 -12.72 -2.08
CA HIS A 93 5.27 -13.51 -1.12
C HIS A 93 3.92 -12.84 -0.81
N ASP A 94 2.86 -13.63 -0.58
CA ASP A 94 1.52 -13.10 -0.26
C ASP A 94 1.38 -12.85 1.24
N TYR A 95 1.98 -11.75 1.73
CA TYR A 95 1.92 -11.32 3.12
C TYR A 95 0.49 -11.04 3.58
N VAL A 96 -0.36 -10.57 2.68
CA VAL A 96 -1.76 -10.29 2.98
C VAL A 96 -2.52 -11.58 3.29
N ARG A 97 -2.28 -12.65 2.54
CA ARG A 97 -2.92 -13.94 2.79
C ARG A 97 -2.58 -14.45 4.18
N GLU A 98 -1.31 -14.46 4.53
CA GLU A 98 -0.87 -14.94 5.84
C GLU A 98 -1.40 -14.07 6.99
N PHE A 99 -1.41 -12.75 6.82
CA PHE A 99 -2.04 -11.84 7.78
C PHE A 99 -3.51 -12.19 8.01
N LEU A 100 -4.29 -12.36 6.93
CA LEU A 100 -5.70 -12.68 7.01
C LEU A 100 -5.95 -13.99 7.76
N ASP A 101 -5.16 -15.01 7.46
CA ASP A 101 -5.32 -16.34 8.05
C ASP A 101 -4.93 -16.33 9.54
N ALA A 102 -3.80 -15.72 9.90
CA ALA A 102 -3.32 -15.63 11.27
C ALA A 102 -4.30 -14.85 12.18
N PHE A 103 -4.76 -13.69 11.75
CA PHE A 103 -5.65 -12.87 12.55
C PHE A 103 -7.05 -13.46 12.69
N ARG A 104 -7.55 -14.13 11.65
CA ARG A 104 -8.82 -14.87 11.71
C ARG A 104 -8.77 -16.06 12.67
N GLN A 105 -7.64 -16.79 12.70
CA GLN A 105 -7.44 -17.90 13.68
C GLN A 105 -7.56 -17.42 15.12
N GLU A 106 -7.10 -16.22 15.43
CA GLU A 106 -7.24 -15.61 16.76
C GLU A 106 -8.64 -15.01 17.00
N GLY A 107 -9.55 -15.12 16.03
CA GLY A 107 -10.92 -14.57 16.12
C GLY A 107 -10.99 -13.05 15.99
N LEU A 108 -9.94 -12.41 15.49
CA LEU A 108 -9.92 -10.98 15.18
C LEU A 108 -10.59 -10.73 13.83
N LYS A 109 -11.32 -9.63 13.73
CA LYS A 109 -11.84 -9.19 12.45
C LYS A 109 -10.72 -8.53 11.65
N VAL A 110 -10.73 -8.71 10.33
CA VAL A 110 -9.67 -8.21 9.45
C VAL A 110 -10.22 -7.25 8.41
N GLY A 111 -9.44 -6.23 8.09
CA GLY A 111 -9.66 -5.28 7.01
C GLY A 111 -8.39 -5.06 6.24
N LEU A 112 -8.53 -4.54 5.03
CA LEU A 112 -7.40 -4.18 4.18
C LEU A 112 -7.52 -2.71 3.78
N TYR A 113 -6.41 -2.00 3.87
CA TYR A 113 -6.27 -0.70 3.25
C TYR A 113 -5.74 -0.90 1.83
N TYR A 114 -6.46 -0.38 0.87
CA TYR A 114 -6.08 -0.42 -0.53
C TYR A 114 -6.20 0.99 -1.12
N SER A 115 -5.06 1.57 -1.48
CA SER A 115 -5.04 2.89 -2.10
C SER A 115 -5.55 2.83 -3.55
N LEU A 116 -6.47 3.72 -3.89
CA LEU A 116 -6.85 3.97 -5.28
C LEU A 116 -5.82 4.86 -5.99
N LEU A 117 -5.09 5.70 -5.24
CA LEU A 117 -3.93 6.41 -5.76
C LEU A 117 -2.82 5.41 -6.04
N ASP A 118 -2.11 5.59 -7.15
CA ASP A 118 -1.06 4.69 -7.58
C ASP A 118 0.03 5.47 -8.31
N TRP A 119 1.04 5.90 -7.56
CA TRP A 119 2.15 6.71 -8.11
C TRP A 119 3.08 5.93 -9.05
N HIS A 120 2.93 4.61 -9.12
CA HIS A 120 3.68 3.76 -10.04
C HIS A 120 2.95 3.56 -11.37
N HIS A 121 1.63 3.81 -11.42
CA HIS A 121 0.84 3.58 -12.63
C HIS A 121 1.24 4.58 -13.73
N PRO A 122 1.59 4.14 -14.95
CA PRO A 122 2.09 5.01 -16.01
C PRO A 122 1.11 6.09 -16.45
N ASP A 123 -0.19 5.84 -16.30
CA ASP A 123 -1.23 6.81 -16.66
C ASP A 123 -1.63 7.73 -15.48
N TYR A 124 -0.98 7.60 -14.32
CA TYR A 124 -1.30 8.45 -13.18
C TYR A 124 -0.68 9.85 -13.39
N PRO A 125 -1.48 10.92 -13.38
CA PRO A 125 -1.01 12.26 -13.76
C PRO A 125 -0.14 12.90 -12.66
N HIS A 126 1.17 12.94 -12.86
CA HIS A 126 2.15 13.49 -11.92
C HIS A 126 1.85 14.95 -11.54
N PHE A 127 1.59 15.81 -12.50
CA PHE A 127 1.43 17.26 -12.31
C PHE A 127 0.09 17.68 -11.70
N LYS A 128 -0.91 16.81 -11.66
CA LYS A 128 -2.24 17.08 -11.08
C LYS A 128 -2.36 16.66 -9.62
N ASP A 129 -1.45 15.83 -9.16
CA ASP A 129 -1.42 15.39 -7.78
C ASP A 129 -0.31 16.10 -7.02
N ARG A 130 -0.69 17.02 -6.13
CA ARG A 130 0.25 17.74 -5.26
C ARG A 130 1.08 16.82 -4.36
N HIS A 131 0.70 15.58 -4.22
CA HIS A 131 1.38 14.57 -3.42
C HIS A 131 2.19 13.59 -4.24
N HIS A 132 2.12 13.67 -5.59
CA HIS A 132 2.92 12.80 -6.43
C HIS A 132 4.42 13.06 -6.17
N PRO A 133 5.25 12.00 -6.01
CA PRO A 133 6.69 12.17 -5.75
C PRO A 133 7.40 13.04 -6.79
N GLU A 134 7.04 12.86 -8.04
CA GLU A 134 7.67 13.54 -9.17
C GLU A 134 6.90 14.78 -9.67
N ARG A 135 6.08 15.38 -8.82
CA ARG A 135 5.24 16.55 -9.15
C ARG A 135 6.03 17.78 -9.66
N ASN A 136 7.29 17.89 -9.27
CA ASN A 136 8.20 18.98 -9.66
C ASN A 136 9.20 18.55 -10.74
N ASN A 137 9.06 17.37 -11.34
CA ASN A 137 9.95 16.92 -12.39
C ASN A 137 9.62 17.63 -13.71
N ALA A 138 10.52 18.50 -14.17
CA ALA A 138 10.35 19.30 -15.39
C ALA A 138 10.19 18.46 -16.68
N GLU A 139 10.58 17.19 -16.66
CA GLU A 139 10.35 16.28 -17.80
C GLU A 139 8.86 15.98 -18.02
N TYR A 140 8.04 16.12 -16.97
CA TYR A 140 6.59 15.92 -17.01
C TYR A 140 5.80 17.23 -17.21
N ASP A 141 6.46 18.39 -17.21
CA ASP A 141 5.84 19.70 -17.49
C ASP A 141 5.47 19.89 -18.98
N LYS A 142 5.66 18.88 -19.80
CA LYS A 142 5.20 18.90 -21.19
C LYS A 142 3.67 18.95 -21.19
N PRO A 143 3.06 19.96 -21.83
CA PRO A 143 1.61 20.01 -21.93
C PRO A 143 1.13 18.70 -22.56
N ILE A 144 0.31 17.95 -21.84
CA ILE A 144 -0.40 16.83 -22.45
C ILE A 144 -1.29 17.44 -23.51
N CYS A 145 -0.95 17.18 -24.75
CA CYS A 145 -1.81 17.54 -25.86
C CYS A 145 -3.03 16.64 -25.77
N PHE A 146 -4.15 17.14 -25.25
CA PHE A 146 -5.44 16.44 -25.20
C PHE A 146 -5.99 16.09 -26.59
N CYS A 147 -5.26 16.41 -27.66
CA CYS A 147 -5.61 16.14 -29.05
C CYS A 147 -5.28 14.69 -29.50
N GLU A 148 -4.66 13.87 -28.66
CA GLU A 148 -4.30 12.48 -29.01
C GLU A 148 -5.17 11.40 -28.36
N TYR A 149 -6.29 11.74 -27.75
CA TYR A 149 -7.30 10.72 -27.48
C TYR A 149 -7.98 10.36 -28.82
N PRO A 150 -7.79 9.16 -29.35
CA PRO A 150 -8.54 8.73 -30.51
C PRO A 150 -10.03 8.78 -30.13
N SER A 151 -10.79 9.59 -30.86
CA SER A 151 -12.25 9.68 -30.75
C SER A 151 -12.94 8.46 -31.36
N ASP A 152 -12.31 7.30 -31.32
CA ASP A 152 -12.82 6.07 -31.88
C ASP A 152 -13.40 5.18 -30.78
N ASN A 153 -14.58 5.59 -30.33
CA ASN A 153 -15.51 4.65 -29.71
C ASN A 153 -16.74 4.55 -30.62
N PRO A 154 -17.03 3.36 -31.24
CA PRO A 154 -18.22 3.16 -32.09
C PRO A 154 -19.52 3.18 -31.28
#